data_0e041b61d02e976b9cd2c67c52d8b78b
#
_entry.id   0e041b61d02e976b9cd2c67c52d8b78b
#
_cell.length_a   1.000
_cell.length_b   1.000
_cell.length_c   1.000
_cell.angle_alpha   90.00
_cell.angle_beta   90.00
_cell.angle_gamma   90.00
#
_symmetry.space_group_name_H-M   'P 1'
#
loop_
_entity.id
_entity.type
_entity.pdbx_description
1 polymer ?
#
loop_
_entity_poly.entity_id
_entity_poly.type
_entity_poly.pdbx_seq_one_letter_code
_entity_poly.pdbx_strand_id
1 'polypeptide(L)'
;AGQLARNVVSSFPSKTPELLLKNMEGELRRPDEGRYLGCFDDDGTLLGSILMMDFSLNVRGVMTPMGAAAYVSTNFLHKKEHIARTLLEVLMRYYAKAGAPVSCLHPFNPAFYHKMGYGVCNENTLYAPKPCYIRSYGDKSGLSYARGGDREAVLDYYQGYAKRTHGATVHHYMDPHRIFDMPYVVLCRRDGRITGYLTFEFVPVDHYTDCYHDLLVREMIYDDADTLRQFMTFFASQADQIERVRFLSPDPDLHMMFTNPDSGENRAHDGCIQEMGRRTMGYMCRILDMEGYFKLQGHCAGPVDRAFVLELQVEDEFIAENSGSWFLRAAGDRVELTERGPAQVTLRTGIAALSSLVMGAYSLRQAVGHGII
;
A
#
# COMPACT_ATOMS: atom_id res chain seq x y z
N ALA A 1 -12.61 23.98 10.23
CA ALA A 1 -11.30 23.94 9.54
C ALA A 1 -10.13 24.13 10.51
N GLY A 2 -10.05 25.23 11.29
CA GLY A 2 -8.91 25.54 12.15
C GLY A 2 -8.57 24.49 13.22
N GLN A 3 -9.56 23.89 13.90
CA GLN A 3 -9.34 22.82 14.88
C GLN A 3 -8.83 21.54 14.21
N LEU A 4 -9.38 21.18 13.05
CA LEU A 4 -8.99 20.03 12.26
C LEU A 4 -7.51 20.14 11.84
N ALA A 5 -7.12 21.27 11.24
CA ALA A 5 -5.74 21.52 10.84
C ALA A 5 -4.76 21.42 12.02
N ARG A 6 -5.11 22.01 13.17
CA ARG A 6 -4.30 21.94 14.39
C ARG A 6 -4.07 20.50 14.84
N ASN A 7 -5.13 19.68 14.90
CA ASN A 7 -5.03 18.28 15.31
C ASN A 7 -4.20 17.45 14.33
N VAL A 8 -4.36 17.66 13.02
CA VAL A 8 -3.61 16.94 12.00
C VAL A 8 -2.14 17.37 11.99
N VAL A 9 -1.83 18.68 12.07
CA VAL A 9 -0.45 19.18 12.16
C VAL A 9 0.28 18.62 13.38
N SER A 10 -0.39 18.62 14.55
CA SER A 10 0.24 18.07 15.75
C SER A 10 0.44 16.55 15.69
N SER A 11 -0.38 15.83 14.96
CA SER A 11 -0.22 14.38 14.73
C SER A 11 0.83 14.06 13.65
N PHE A 12 1.05 14.98 12.70
CA PHE A 12 1.99 14.87 11.59
C PHE A 12 2.88 16.12 11.48
N PRO A 13 3.79 16.35 12.44
CA PRO A 13 4.52 17.62 12.58
C PRO A 13 5.49 17.92 11.43
N SER A 14 5.77 16.96 10.54
CA SER A 14 6.59 17.16 9.34
C SER A 14 5.92 18.01 8.25
N LYS A 15 4.60 18.25 8.37
CA LYS A 15 3.84 19.05 7.41
C LYS A 15 3.71 20.49 7.91
N THR A 16 3.96 21.44 7.01
CA THR A 16 3.72 22.85 7.34
C THR A 16 2.24 23.12 7.51
N PRO A 17 1.81 23.88 8.54
CA PRO A 17 0.40 24.17 8.77
C PRO A 17 -0.31 24.77 7.56
N GLU A 18 0.37 25.67 6.84
CA GLU A 18 -0.19 26.35 5.67
C GLU A 18 -0.45 25.40 4.50
N LEU A 19 0.51 24.52 4.20
CA LEU A 19 0.37 23.53 3.15
C LEU A 19 -0.74 22.54 3.48
N LEU A 20 -0.81 22.13 4.75
CA LEU A 20 -1.84 21.21 5.21
C LEU A 20 -3.23 21.85 5.13
N LEU A 21 -3.37 23.10 5.57
CA LEU A 21 -4.64 23.87 5.44
C LEU A 21 -5.07 23.93 3.97
N LYS A 22 -4.17 24.28 3.07
CA LYS A 22 -4.46 24.34 1.63
C LYS A 22 -4.94 23.00 1.07
N ASN A 23 -4.28 21.90 1.44
CA ASN A 23 -4.67 20.56 1.02
C ASN A 23 -6.06 20.20 1.57
N MET A 24 -6.29 20.43 2.86
CA MET A 24 -7.56 20.16 3.51
C MET A 24 -8.72 20.99 2.97
N GLU A 25 -8.50 22.26 2.63
CA GLU A 25 -9.50 23.09 1.96
C GLU A 25 -9.87 22.53 0.58
N GLY A 26 -8.88 22.01 -0.16
CA GLY A 26 -9.10 21.31 -1.41
C GLY A 26 -9.95 20.04 -1.22
N GLU A 27 -9.61 19.21 -0.25
CA GLU A 27 -10.31 17.96 0.08
C GLU A 27 -11.73 18.20 0.60
N LEU A 28 -11.93 19.21 1.46
CA LEU A 28 -13.25 19.58 1.97
C LEU A 28 -14.23 20.11 0.90
N ARG A 29 -13.69 20.63 -0.23
CA ARG A 29 -14.50 21.09 -1.36
C ARG A 29 -14.95 19.93 -2.28
N ARG A 30 -14.47 18.73 -2.04
CA ARG A 30 -14.72 17.55 -2.88
C ARG A 30 -15.23 16.38 -2.04
N PRO A 31 -16.45 16.46 -1.50
CA PRO A 31 -17.01 15.46 -0.58
C PRO A 31 -17.13 14.06 -1.20
N ASP A 32 -17.12 13.96 -2.53
CA ASP A 32 -17.20 12.67 -3.23
C ASP A 32 -15.86 11.91 -3.26
N GLU A 33 -14.76 12.56 -2.89
CA GLU A 33 -13.40 12.03 -3.00
C GLU A 33 -12.78 11.70 -1.64
N GLY A 34 -13.29 12.32 -0.57
CA GLY A 34 -12.86 12.07 0.80
C GLY A 34 -13.72 12.82 1.79
N ARG A 35 -13.99 12.20 2.91
CA ARG A 35 -14.85 12.73 3.96
C ARG A 35 -14.12 12.76 5.29
N TYR A 36 -14.12 13.91 5.97
CA TYR A 36 -13.63 13.99 7.33
C TYR A 36 -14.72 13.59 8.32
N LEU A 37 -14.42 12.58 9.13
CA LEU A 37 -15.19 12.25 10.32
C LEU A 37 -14.52 12.89 11.53
N GLY A 38 -15.28 13.62 12.35
CA GLY A 38 -14.80 14.28 13.57
C GLY A 38 -15.54 13.79 14.81
N CYS A 39 -14.80 13.68 15.91
CA CYS A 39 -15.35 13.47 17.25
C CYS A 39 -15.27 14.79 18.01
N PHE A 40 -16.40 15.26 18.55
CA PHE A 40 -16.51 16.53 19.27
C PHE A 40 -16.98 16.26 20.69
N ASP A 41 -16.59 17.12 21.62
CA ASP A 41 -17.23 17.20 22.93
C ASP A 41 -18.50 18.09 22.88
N ASP A 42 -19.16 18.23 24.03
CA ASP A 42 -20.42 19.00 24.15
C ASP A 42 -20.20 20.50 23.91
N ASP A 43 -18.99 21.02 24.10
CA ASP A 43 -18.62 22.43 23.89
C ASP A 43 -18.19 22.70 22.43
N GLY A 44 -18.24 21.70 21.56
CA GLY A 44 -17.85 21.80 20.15
C GLY A 44 -16.34 21.82 19.91
N THR A 45 -15.54 21.32 20.86
CA THR A 45 -14.11 21.11 20.70
C THR A 45 -13.87 19.83 19.91
N LEU A 46 -13.06 19.89 18.85
CA LEU A 46 -12.68 18.71 18.06
C LEU A 46 -11.66 17.87 18.83
N LEU A 47 -12.09 16.72 19.33
CA LEU A 47 -11.26 15.77 20.08
C LEU A 47 -10.38 14.91 19.16
N GLY A 48 -10.85 14.60 17.95
CA GLY A 48 -10.10 13.87 16.95
C GLY A 48 -10.81 13.82 15.61
N SER A 49 -10.08 13.39 14.58
CA SER A 49 -10.61 13.28 13.22
C SER A 49 -9.91 12.20 12.41
N ILE A 50 -10.58 11.78 11.35
CA ILE A 50 -10.06 10.83 10.35
C ILE A 50 -10.57 11.23 8.98
N LEU A 51 -9.70 11.18 7.96
CA LEU A 51 -10.11 11.28 6.56
C LEU A 51 -10.46 9.89 6.05
N MET A 52 -11.68 9.74 5.57
CA MET A 52 -12.21 8.54 4.94
C MET A 52 -12.14 8.71 3.42
N MET A 53 -11.57 7.74 2.72
CA MET A 53 -11.39 7.78 1.26
C MET A 53 -11.87 6.49 0.62
N ASP A 54 -12.49 6.62 -0.56
CA ASP A 54 -13.01 5.50 -1.34
C ASP A 54 -11.97 5.05 -2.36
N PHE A 55 -11.58 3.78 -2.32
CA PHE A 55 -10.65 3.15 -3.25
C PHE A 55 -11.23 1.86 -3.82
N SER A 56 -10.61 1.39 -4.88
CA SER A 56 -10.70 -0.01 -5.30
C SER A 56 -9.33 -0.67 -5.15
N LEU A 57 -9.30 -1.86 -4.56
CA LEU A 57 -8.10 -2.67 -4.36
C LEU A 57 -8.18 -3.93 -5.23
N ASN A 58 -7.15 -4.22 -5.99
CA ASN A 58 -7.08 -5.50 -6.67
C ASN A 58 -6.71 -6.60 -5.67
N VAL A 59 -7.62 -7.51 -5.43
CA VAL A 59 -7.35 -8.73 -4.66
C VAL A 59 -7.42 -9.92 -5.62
N ARG A 60 -6.25 -10.42 -6.02
CA ARG A 60 -6.11 -11.61 -6.90
C ARG A 60 -6.92 -11.51 -8.20
N GLY A 61 -6.92 -10.34 -8.84
CA GLY A 61 -7.63 -10.08 -10.10
C GLY A 61 -9.05 -9.52 -9.94
N VAL A 62 -9.57 -9.45 -8.72
CA VAL A 62 -10.88 -8.88 -8.42
C VAL A 62 -10.71 -7.45 -7.88
N MET A 63 -11.28 -6.46 -8.57
CA MET A 63 -11.32 -5.09 -8.09
C MET A 63 -12.36 -4.96 -6.97
N THR A 64 -11.86 -4.88 -5.75
CA THR A 64 -12.62 -4.93 -4.50
C THR A 64 -12.83 -3.52 -3.95
N PRO A 65 -14.06 -3.07 -3.70
CA PRO A 65 -14.31 -1.81 -3.00
C PRO A 65 -13.59 -1.79 -1.65
N MET A 66 -12.92 -0.68 -1.36
CA MET A 66 -12.06 -0.53 -0.19
C MET A 66 -12.21 0.83 0.45
N GLY A 67 -12.43 0.86 1.77
CA GLY A 67 -12.34 2.08 2.55
C GLY A 67 -10.92 2.34 3.05
N ALA A 68 -10.38 3.52 2.81
CA ALA A 68 -9.08 3.91 3.33
C ALA A 68 -9.19 4.96 4.44
N ALA A 69 -8.28 4.85 5.42
CA ALA A 69 -8.14 5.76 6.53
C ALA A 69 -6.86 6.58 6.39
N ALA A 70 -6.99 7.91 6.39
CA ALA A 70 -5.86 8.82 6.41
C ALA A 70 -6.03 9.90 7.49
N TYR A 71 -4.94 10.58 7.83
CA TYR A 71 -4.93 11.68 8.79
C TYR A 71 -5.66 11.38 10.10
N VAL A 72 -5.52 10.15 10.61
CA VAL A 72 -6.05 9.80 11.94
C VAL A 72 -5.35 10.66 13.00
N SER A 73 -6.07 11.58 13.58
CA SER A 73 -5.53 12.56 14.50
C SER A 73 -6.35 12.64 15.80
N THR A 74 -5.68 12.95 16.90
CA THR A 74 -6.29 13.15 18.20
C THR A 74 -5.70 14.40 18.83
N ASN A 75 -6.55 15.26 19.41
CA ASN A 75 -6.12 16.40 20.21
C ASN A 75 -5.16 15.93 21.32
N PHE A 76 -4.03 16.62 21.47
CA PHE A 76 -2.99 16.21 22.42
C PHE A 76 -3.47 16.16 23.87
N LEU A 77 -4.42 17.00 24.25
CA LEU A 77 -4.98 17.02 25.60
C LEU A 77 -5.91 15.82 25.86
N HIS A 78 -6.39 15.17 24.82
CA HIS A 78 -7.34 14.05 24.86
C HIS A 78 -6.72 12.71 24.39
N LYS A 79 -5.40 12.58 24.50
CA LYS A 79 -4.70 11.32 24.20
C LYS A 79 -5.04 10.24 25.22
N LYS A 80 -5.20 8.99 24.74
CA LYS A 80 -5.58 7.80 25.55
C LYS A 80 -7.04 7.73 25.99
N GLU A 81 -7.89 8.58 25.46
CA GLU A 81 -9.36 8.58 25.68
C GLU A 81 -10.12 7.78 24.62
N HIS A 82 -9.45 6.89 23.91
CA HIS A 82 -10.01 5.99 22.89
C HIS A 82 -10.61 6.66 21.64
N ILE A 83 -10.45 7.97 21.45
CA ILE A 83 -11.05 8.75 20.35
C ILE A 83 -10.68 8.17 18.98
N ALA A 84 -9.39 7.92 18.72
CA ALA A 84 -8.96 7.33 17.46
C ALA A 84 -9.54 5.92 17.23
N ARG A 85 -9.70 5.12 18.30
CA ARG A 85 -10.35 3.81 18.27
C ARG A 85 -11.81 3.94 17.83
N THR A 86 -12.55 4.85 18.46
CA THR A 86 -13.97 5.11 18.13
C THR A 86 -14.15 5.59 16.70
N LEU A 87 -13.30 6.52 16.25
CA LEU A 87 -13.32 6.99 14.85
C LEU A 87 -13.08 5.87 13.84
N LEU A 88 -12.10 4.99 14.11
CA LEU A 88 -11.84 3.83 13.26
C LEU A 88 -12.98 2.82 13.28
N GLU A 89 -13.61 2.58 14.43
CA GLU A 89 -14.78 1.72 14.51
C GLU A 89 -15.94 2.24 13.66
N VAL A 90 -16.23 3.54 13.74
CA VAL A 90 -17.26 4.18 12.90
C VAL A 90 -16.90 4.05 11.41
N LEU A 91 -15.65 4.30 11.03
CA LEU A 91 -15.17 4.11 9.66
C LEU A 91 -15.40 2.67 9.18
N MET A 92 -14.98 1.69 9.97
CA MET A 92 -15.11 0.27 9.61
C MET A 92 -16.57 -0.13 9.39
N ARG A 93 -17.46 0.25 10.33
CA ARG A 93 -18.89 -0.03 10.23
C ARG A 93 -19.54 0.68 9.05
N TYR A 94 -19.13 1.92 8.77
CA TYR A 94 -19.59 2.66 7.61
C TYR A 94 -19.25 1.92 6.31
N TYR A 95 -17.99 1.53 6.11
CA TYR A 95 -17.56 0.86 4.89
C TYR A 95 -18.11 -0.55 4.74
N ALA A 96 -18.18 -1.33 5.81
CA ALA A 96 -18.85 -2.65 5.79
C ALA A 96 -20.32 -2.50 5.31
N LYS A 97 -21.05 -1.52 5.87
CA LYS A 97 -22.44 -1.25 5.49
C LYS A 97 -22.58 -0.69 4.06
N ALA A 98 -21.58 0.03 3.58
CA ALA A 98 -21.54 0.55 2.21
C ALA A 98 -21.13 -0.50 1.15
N GLY A 99 -20.87 -1.75 1.56
CA GLY A 99 -20.50 -2.83 0.66
C GLY A 99 -19.02 -2.86 0.28
N ALA A 100 -18.15 -2.16 1.04
CA ALA A 100 -16.71 -2.28 0.93
C ALA A 100 -16.20 -3.30 1.96
N PRO A 101 -15.90 -4.55 1.54
CA PRO A 101 -15.58 -5.62 2.48
C PRO A 101 -14.17 -5.53 3.07
N VAL A 102 -13.35 -4.58 2.64
CA VAL A 102 -11.99 -4.39 3.13
C VAL A 102 -11.71 -2.93 3.45
N SER A 103 -10.79 -2.71 4.40
CA SER A 103 -10.21 -1.40 4.69
C SER A 103 -8.69 -1.49 4.72
N CYS A 104 -8.02 -0.46 4.23
CA CYS A 104 -6.56 -0.36 4.28
C CYS A 104 -6.10 0.99 4.79
N LEU A 105 -4.88 1.01 5.32
CA LEU A 105 -4.22 2.23 5.77
C LEU A 105 -2.70 2.09 5.76
N HIS A 106 -1.99 3.22 5.72
CA HIS A 106 -0.57 3.29 6.02
C HIS A 106 -0.37 3.48 7.52
N PRO A 107 0.18 2.50 8.25
CA PRO A 107 0.29 2.60 9.69
C PRO A 107 1.51 3.45 10.09
N PHE A 108 1.32 4.45 10.94
CA PHE A 108 2.44 5.08 11.67
C PHE A 108 2.79 4.29 12.95
N ASN A 109 1.84 3.54 13.50
CA ASN A 109 2.03 2.64 14.64
C ASN A 109 1.33 1.30 14.37
N PRO A 110 2.03 0.32 13.79
CA PRO A 110 1.44 -0.98 13.45
C PRO A 110 0.77 -1.69 14.60
N ALA A 111 1.37 -1.64 15.81
CA ALA A 111 0.82 -2.31 17.00
C ALA A 111 -0.54 -1.73 17.42
N PHE A 112 -0.77 -0.44 17.19
CA PHE A 112 -2.06 0.20 17.44
C PHE A 112 -3.14 -0.35 16.50
N TYR A 113 -2.86 -0.39 15.20
CA TYR A 113 -3.82 -0.88 14.21
C TYR A 113 -4.02 -2.39 14.27
N HIS A 114 -2.97 -3.15 14.62
CA HIS A 114 -3.08 -4.60 14.81
C HIS A 114 -4.11 -4.96 15.88
N LYS A 115 -4.15 -4.22 17.00
CA LYS A 115 -5.20 -4.39 18.04
C LYS A 115 -6.60 -4.13 17.55
N MET A 116 -6.76 -3.45 16.42
CA MET A 116 -8.04 -3.18 15.76
C MET A 116 -8.29 -4.09 14.57
N GLY A 117 -7.58 -5.20 14.48
CA GLY A 117 -7.78 -6.24 13.48
C GLY A 117 -7.14 -5.97 12.12
N TYR A 118 -6.29 -4.95 11.98
CA TYR A 118 -5.52 -4.76 10.75
C TYR A 118 -4.30 -5.67 10.73
N GLY A 119 -4.10 -6.38 9.65
CA GLY A 119 -2.92 -7.19 9.37
C GLY A 119 -1.98 -6.56 8.36
N VAL A 120 -0.70 -6.91 8.37
CA VAL A 120 0.27 -6.49 7.34
C VAL A 120 -0.14 -7.11 6.01
N CYS A 121 -0.16 -6.32 4.92
CA CYS A 121 -0.64 -6.79 3.63
C CYS A 121 0.42 -6.88 2.56
N ASN A 122 1.40 -5.98 2.62
CA ASN A 122 2.50 -6.01 1.67
C ASN A 122 3.80 -5.60 2.34
N GLU A 123 4.87 -6.14 1.80
CA GLU A 123 6.23 -5.77 2.14
C GLU A 123 6.92 -5.25 0.89
N ASN A 124 7.83 -4.30 1.08
CA ASN A 124 8.70 -3.83 0.02
C ASN A 124 10.14 -3.87 0.50
N THR A 125 11.05 -3.96 -0.43
CA THR A 125 12.47 -3.75 -0.16
C THR A 125 12.85 -2.34 -0.63
N LEU A 126 13.39 -1.54 0.28
CA LEU A 126 14.03 -0.28 -0.04
C LEU A 126 15.44 -0.60 -0.56
N TYR A 127 15.66 -0.33 -1.83
CA TYR A 127 16.95 -0.39 -2.48
C TYR A 127 17.58 1.00 -2.56
N ALA A 128 18.91 1.08 -2.44
CA ALA A 128 19.66 2.33 -2.55
C ALA A 128 21.04 2.13 -3.21
N PRO A 129 21.12 1.46 -4.38
CA PRO A 129 22.41 1.26 -5.06
C PRO A 129 23.01 2.57 -5.56
N LYS A 130 24.34 2.63 -5.65
CA LYS A 130 25.01 3.68 -6.45
C LYS A 130 24.74 3.43 -7.94
N PRO A 131 24.52 4.49 -8.76
CA PRO A 131 24.28 4.33 -10.19
C PRO A 131 25.36 3.50 -10.92
N CYS A 132 26.63 3.68 -10.56
CA CYS A 132 27.75 2.92 -11.17
C CYS A 132 27.70 1.41 -10.91
N TYR A 133 26.92 0.96 -9.94
CA TYR A 133 26.71 -0.46 -9.63
C TYR A 133 25.43 -1.03 -10.22
N ILE A 134 24.58 -0.22 -10.83
CA ILE A 134 23.41 -0.66 -11.55
C ILE A 134 23.83 -1.16 -12.94
N ARG A 135 23.36 -2.33 -13.35
CA ARG A 135 23.69 -2.87 -14.68
C ARG A 135 23.06 -2.02 -15.77
N SER A 136 23.88 -1.54 -16.70
CA SER A 136 23.42 -0.96 -17.95
C SER A 136 23.23 -2.05 -18.99
N TYR A 137 22.12 -1.99 -19.72
CA TYR A 137 21.80 -2.91 -20.83
C TYR A 137 21.93 -2.21 -22.19
N GLY A 138 22.47 -0.99 -22.19
CA GLY A 138 22.86 -0.23 -23.41
C GLY A 138 21.71 0.50 -24.09
N ASP A 139 20.46 0.13 -23.88
CA ASP A 139 19.30 0.75 -24.53
C ASP A 139 18.43 1.53 -23.53
N LYS A 140 18.05 2.74 -23.91
CA LYS A 140 17.05 3.59 -23.26
C LYS A 140 16.25 4.39 -24.29
N SER A 141 16.22 3.94 -25.53
CA SER A 141 15.58 4.65 -26.66
C SER A 141 14.06 4.76 -26.52
N GLY A 142 13.42 3.85 -25.77
CA GLY A 142 11.99 3.92 -25.45
C GLY A 142 11.63 4.96 -24.40
N LEU A 143 12.61 5.60 -23.74
CA LEU A 143 12.36 6.54 -22.65
C LEU A 143 12.12 7.96 -23.17
N SER A 144 11.16 8.62 -22.57
CA SER A 144 10.86 10.04 -22.83
C SER A 144 10.19 10.67 -21.61
N TYR A 145 10.41 11.97 -21.39
CA TYR A 145 9.60 12.68 -20.40
C TYR A 145 8.13 12.73 -20.83
N ALA A 146 7.25 12.57 -19.85
CA ALA A 146 5.83 12.75 -20.07
C ALA A 146 5.52 14.22 -20.41
N ARG A 147 4.57 14.43 -21.30
CA ARG A 147 4.06 15.75 -21.69
C ARG A 147 2.61 15.89 -21.24
N GLY A 148 2.08 17.11 -21.22
CA GLY A 148 0.70 17.35 -20.81
C GLY A 148 -0.35 16.53 -21.58
N GLY A 149 -0.09 16.23 -22.86
CA GLY A 149 -0.95 15.38 -23.67
C GLY A 149 -0.90 13.87 -23.36
N ASP A 150 0.04 13.43 -22.54
CA ASP A 150 0.18 12.01 -22.16
C ASP A 150 -0.66 11.63 -20.93
N ARG A 151 -1.28 12.62 -20.27
CA ARG A 151 -1.94 12.41 -18.97
C ARG A 151 -2.98 11.30 -19.01
N GLU A 152 -3.90 11.34 -19.96
CA GLU A 152 -4.95 10.34 -20.12
C GLU A 152 -4.37 8.94 -20.39
N ALA A 153 -3.43 8.84 -21.33
CA ALA A 153 -2.79 7.57 -21.68
C ALA A 153 -2.02 6.94 -20.50
N VAL A 154 -1.39 7.75 -19.64
CA VAL A 154 -0.69 7.26 -18.44
C VAL A 154 -1.68 6.78 -17.39
N LEU A 155 -2.80 7.49 -17.21
CA LEU A 155 -3.84 7.06 -16.28
C LEU A 155 -4.52 5.76 -16.73
N ASP A 156 -4.82 5.64 -18.02
CA ASP A 156 -5.36 4.41 -18.59
C ASP A 156 -4.38 3.24 -18.43
N TYR A 157 -3.09 3.49 -18.65
CA TYR A 157 -2.06 2.50 -18.43
C TYR A 157 -2.01 2.06 -16.96
N TYR A 158 -2.02 3.01 -16.01
CA TYR A 158 -2.04 2.72 -14.57
C TYR A 158 -3.29 1.92 -14.17
N GLN A 159 -4.47 2.31 -14.63
CA GLN A 159 -5.71 1.57 -14.34
C GLN A 159 -5.67 0.14 -14.91
N GLY A 160 -5.12 -0.03 -16.11
CA GLY A 160 -4.87 -1.34 -16.70
C GLY A 160 -3.91 -2.18 -15.86
N TYR A 161 -2.82 -1.58 -15.39
CA TYR A 161 -1.87 -2.21 -14.47
C TYR A 161 -2.56 -2.62 -13.16
N ALA A 162 -3.31 -1.73 -12.54
CA ALA A 162 -3.98 -2.01 -11.27
C ALA A 162 -5.00 -3.16 -11.38
N LYS A 163 -5.71 -3.28 -12.50
CA LYS A 163 -6.67 -4.38 -12.73
C LYS A 163 -6.02 -5.76 -12.85
N ARG A 164 -4.73 -5.86 -13.20
CA ARG A 164 -4.01 -7.13 -13.35
C ARG A 164 -3.00 -7.40 -12.22
N THR A 165 -2.77 -6.41 -11.35
CA THR A 165 -1.72 -6.52 -10.30
C THR A 165 -2.34 -6.59 -8.92
N HIS A 166 -2.16 -7.73 -8.25
CA HIS A 166 -2.60 -7.93 -6.88
C HIS A 166 -1.98 -6.88 -5.94
N GLY A 167 -2.80 -6.31 -5.06
CA GLY A 167 -2.39 -5.27 -4.11
C GLY A 167 -2.36 -3.85 -4.68
N ALA A 168 -2.53 -3.68 -6.00
CA ALA A 168 -2.62 -2.34 -6.58
C ALA A 168 -3.99 -1.70 -6.29
N THR A 169 -3.99 -0.37 -6.14
CA THR A 169 -5.19 0.41 -5.79
C THR A 169 -5.52 1.41 -6.89
N VAL A 170 -6.78 1.77 -7.02
CA VAL A 170 -7.26 2.83 -7.91
C VAL A 170 -8.06 3.85 -7.11
N HIS A 171 -7.74 5.12 -7.31
CA HIS A 171 -8.51 6.26 -6.82
C HIS A 171 -8.54 7.37 -7.86
N HIS A 172 -9.69 7.61 -8.47
CA HIS A 172 -9.84 8.50 -9.64
C HIS A 172 -9.27 9.90 -9.44
N TYR A 173 -9.41 10.45 -8.24
CA TYR A 173 -8.89 11.78 -7.95
C TYR A 173 -7.41 11.80 -7.61
N MET A 174 -6.97 10.91 -6.70
CA MET A 174 -5.60 10.95 -6.19
C MET A 174 -4.56 10.46 -7.19
N ASP A 175 -4.89 9.48 -8.04
CA ASP A 175 -3.94 8.90 -8.98
C ASP A 175 -3.39 9.93 -9.99
N PRO A 176 -4.21 10.81 -10.59
CA PRO A 176 -3.69 11.88 -11.45
C PRO A 176 -2.71 12.82 -10.74
N HIS A 177 -3.04 13.21 -9.51
CA HIS A 177 -2.18 14.10 -8.71
C HIS A 177 -0.90 13.40 -8.29
N ARG A 178 -0.99 12.17 -7.81
CA ARG A 178 0.16 11.36 -7.39
C ARG A 178 1.21 11.19 -8.50
N ILE A 179 0.77 11.00 -9.74
CA ILE A 179 1.66 10.79 -10.88
C ILE A 179 2.17 12.13 -11.43
N PHE A 180 1.27 13.09 -11.72
CA PHE A 180 1.61 14.30 -12.49
C PHE A 180 1.99 15.52 -11.65
N ASP A 181 1.84 15.46 -10.33
CA ASP A 181 2.40 16.47 -9.42
C ASP A 181 3.87 16.15 -9.07
N MET A 182 4.41 15.02 -9.54
CA MET A 182 5.82 14.71 -9.41
C MET A 182 6.69 15.58 -10.31
N PRO A 183 7.87 16.04 -9.83
CA PRO A 183 8.78 16.88 -10.61
C PRO A 183 9.19 16.24 -11.94
N TYR A 184 9.36 14.91 -11.94
CA TYR A 184 9.80 14.16 -13.13
C TYR A 184 8.94 12.93 -13.32
N VAL A 185 8.38 12.81 -14.53
CA VAL A 185 7.65 11.63 -14.99
C VAL A 185 8.29 11.15 -16.29
N VAL A 186 8.84 9.94 -16.29
CA VAL A 186 9.47 9.32 -17.45
C VAL A 186 8.64 8.13 -17.89
N LEU A 187 8.33 8.07 -19.18
CA LEU A 187 7.57 7.00 -19.80
C LEU A 187 8.51 6.11 -20.59
N CYS A 188 8.25 4.81 -20.57
CA CYS A 188 8.82 3.87 -21.54
C CYS A 188 7.75 3.51 -22.56
N ARG A 189 8.10 3.59 -23.85
CA ARG A 189 7.22 3.23 -24.95
C ARG A 189 7.87 2.19 -25.86
N ARG A 190 7.04 1.28 -26.35
CA ARG A 190 7.40 0.35 -27.41
C ARG A 190 6.23 0.27 -28.41
N ASP A 191 6.52 0.43 -29.69
CA ASP A 191 5.51 0.44 -30.77
C ASP A 191 4.34 1.42 -30.51
N GLY A 192 4.68 2.60 -29.99
CA GLY A 192 3.72 3.67 -29.67
C GLY A 192 2.89 3.46 -28.40
N ARG A 193 3.05 2.33 -27.69
CA ARG A 193 2.32 2.02 -26.45
C ARG A 193 3.20 2.24 -25.23
N ILE A 194 2.60 2.72 -24.14
CA ILE A 194 3.27 2.81 -22.84
C ILE A 194 3.42 1.39 -22.30
N THR A 195 4.66 1.00 -21.96
CA THR A 195 5.01 -0.28 -21.32
C THR A 195 5.49 -0.11 -19.88
N GLY A 196 5.64 1.13 -19.45
CA GLY A 196 6.00 1.47 -18.09
C GLY A 196 6.20 2.97 -17.90
N TYR A 197 6.23 3.38 -16.64
CA TYR A 197 6.63 4.72 -16.26
C TYR A 197 7.35 4.70 -14.91
N LEU A 198 8.10 5.76 -14.67
CA LEU A 198 8.66 6.06 -13.35
C LEU A 198 8.45 7.52 -13.00
N THR A 199 8.23 7.79 -11.72
CA THR A 199 8.19 9.14 -11.17
C THR A 199 9.29 9.31 -10.14
N PHE A 200 9.98 10.43 -10.15
CA PHE A 200 11.08 10.67 -9.23
C PHE A 200 11.28 12.15 -8.93
N GLU A 201 12.08 12.40 -7.91
CA GLU A 201 12.58 13.71 -7.54
C GLU A 201 14.04 13.61 -7.10
N PHE A 202 14.75 14.74 -7.10
CA PHE A 202 16.09 14.83 -6.53
C PHE A 202 16.01 15.28 -5.08
N VAL A 203 16.75 14.58 -4.21
CA VAL A 203 16.84 14.89 -2.79
C VAL A 203 18.28 15.21 -2.45
N PRO A 204 18.60 16.40 -1.89
CA PRO A 204 19.96 16.73 -1.47
C PRO A 204 20.50 15.70 -0.48
N VAL A 205 21.76 15.29 -0.68
CA VAL A 205 22.46 14.36 0.23
C VAL A 205 22.97 15.11 1.46
N ASP A 206 23.42 16.36 1.27
CA ASP A 206 23.83 17.24 2.34
C ASP A 206 23.36 18.69 2.07
N HIS A 207 23.54 19.57 3.06
CA HIS A 207 23.15 20.98 2.96
C HIS A 207 24.26 21.87 2.38
N TYR A 208 25.41 21.30 2.01
CA TYR A 208 26.60 22.06 1.65
C TYR A 208 26.87 22.13 0.14
N THR A 209 26.28 21.22 -0.64
CA THR A 209 26.51 21.21 -2.10
C THR A 209 25.20 21.05 -2.86
N ASP A 210 25.01 21.89 -3.86
CA ASP A 210 23.91 21.75 -4.83
C ASP A 210 24.23 20.71 -5.94
N CYS A 211 25.37 20.01 -5.82
CA CYS A 211 25.88 19.15 -6.89
C CYS A 211 25.61 17.66 -6.68
N TYR A 212 25.38 17.21 -5.43
CA TYR A 212 25.16 15.80 -5.11
C TYR A 212 23.76 15.56 -4.57
N HIS A 213 23.02 14.72 -5.29
CA HIS A 213 21.65 14.38 -4.95
C HIS A 213 21.45 12.86 -4.98
N ASP A 214 20.51 12.39 -4.18
CA ASP A 214 19.89 11.11 -4.41
C ASP A 214 18.74 11.26 -5.40
N LEU A 215 18.57 10.29 -6.27
CA LEU A 215 17.39 10.15 -7.11
C LEU A 215 16.38 9.30 -6.36
N LEU A 216 15.32 9.94 -5.83
CA LEU A 216 14.27 9.26 -5.10
C LEU A 216 13.13 8.90 -6.04
N VAL A 217 13.03 7.63 -6.41
CA VAL A 217 11.93 7.10 -7.22
C VAL A 217 10.71 6.94 -6.31
N ARG A 218 9.62 7.61 -6.66
CA ARG A 218 8.36 7.55 -5.94
C ARG A 218 7.47 6.41 -6.43
N GLU A 219 7.53 6.14 -7.72
CA GLU A 219 6.81 5.04 -8.34
C GLU A 219 7.58 4.53 -9.57
N MET A 220 7.64 3.23 -9.73
CA MET A 220 8.20 2.56 -10.89
C MET A 220 7.29 1.39 -11.27
N ILE A 221 6.63 1.50 -12.41
CA ILE A 221 5.73 0.49 -12.95
C ILE A 221 6.19 0.07 -14.33
N TYR A 222 6.22 -1.22 -14.56
CA TYR A 222 6.65 -1.81 -15.83
C TYR A 222 5.92 -3.12 -16.13
N ASP A 223 5.72 -3.41 -17.42
CA ASP A 223 5.03 -4.61 -17.86
C ASP A 223 5.97 -5.82 -18.02
N ASP A 224 7.24 -5.55 -18.35
CA ASP A 224 8.19 -6.60 -18.74
C ASP A 224 9.65 -6.27 -18.41
N ALA A 225 10.50 -7.28 -18.55
CA ALA A 225 11.93 -7.18 -18.28
C ALA A 225 12.66 -6.18 -19.20
N ASP A 226 12.18 -5.96 -20.43
CA ASP A 226 12.82 -5.02 -21.35
C ASP A 226 12.61 -3.59 -20.92
N THR A 227 11.40 -3.26 -20.48
CA THR A 227 11.09 -1.97 -19.88
C THR A 227 11.92 -1.71 -18.61
N LEU A 228 11.99 -2.73 -17.73
CA LEU A 228 12.83 -2.65 -16.52
C LEU A 228 14.31 -2.42 -16.86
N ARG A 229 14.87 -3.12 -17.87
CA ARG A 229 16.26 -2.93 -18.33
C ARG A 229 16.52 -1.51 -18.81
N GLN A 230 15.56 -0.87 -19.49
CA GLN A 230 15.68 0.51 -19.90
C GLN A 230 15.71 1.47 -18.71
N PHE A 231 14.89 1.23 -17.68
CA PHE A 231 14.94 2.00 -16.43
C PHE A 231 16.28 1.81 -15.70
N MET A 232 16.79 0.58 -15.62
CA MET A 232 18.11 0.32 -15.03
C MET A 232 19.22 1.02 -15.82
N THR A 233 19.16 1.02 -17.17
CA THR A 233 20.12 1.75 -18.02
C THR A 233 20.02 3.26 -17.78
N PHE A 234 18.82 3.80 -17.61
CA PHE A 234 18.64 5.20 -17.24
C PHE A 234 19.28 5.51 -15.89
N PHE A 235 19.05 4.71 -14.87
CA PHE A 235 19.66 4.91 -13.54
C PHE A 235 21.19 4.81 -13.59
N ALA A 236 21.72 3.81 -14.27
CA ALA A 236 23.17 3.65 -14.45
C ALA A 236 23.83 4.85 -15.14
N SER A 237 23.11 5.51 -16.07
CA SER A 237 23.62 6.67 -16.80
C SER A 237 23.68 7.97 -15.99
N GLN A 238 23.26 7.97 -14.71
CA GLN A 238 23.27 9.13 -13.81
C GLN A 238 24.50 9.15 -12.87
N ALA A 239 25.51 8.34 -13.14
CA ALA A 239 26.62 8.09 -12.21
C ALA A 239 27.54 9.30 -11.96
N ASP A 240 27.42 10.34 -12.74
CA ASP A 240 28.20 11.58 -12.63
C ASP A 240 27.63 12.60 -11.63
N GLN A 241 26.32 12.53 -11.32
CA GLN A 241 25.64 13.51 -10.47
C GLN A 241 24.86 12.88 -9.31
N ILE A 242 24.47 11.62 -9.43
CA ILE A 242 23.61 10.94 -8.45
C ILE A 242 24.44 10.06 -7.55
N GLU A 243 24.32 10.31 -6.24
CA GLU A 243 25.00 9.48 -5.24
C GLU A 243 24.32 8.10 -5.12
N ARG A 244 22.98 8.08 -4.96
CA ARG A 244 22.21 6.84 -4.89
C ARG A 244 20.86 6.96 -5.60
N VAL A 245 20.42 5.87 -6.18
CA VAL A 245 19.04 5.70 -6.65
C VAL A 245 18.25 4.96 -5.57
N ARG A 246 17.31 5.66 -4.95
CA ARG A 246 16.47 5.11 -3.87
C ARG A 246 15.10 4.77 -4.38
N PHE A 247 14.65 3.54 -4.19
CA PHE A 247 13.32 3.10 -4.58
C PHE A 247 12.80 1.93 -3.75
N LEU A 248 11.49 1.83 -3.65
CA LEU A 248 10.79 0.69 -3.08
C LEU A 248 10.41 -0.29 -4.19
N SER A 249 10.63 -1.58 -3.95
CA SER A 249 10.19 -2.65 -4.85
C SER A 249 9.53 -3.77 -4.05
N PRO A 250 8.41 -4.34 -4.54
CA PRO A 250 7.87 -5.57 -3.99
C PRO A 250 8.72 -6.81 -4.36
N ASP A 251 9.63 -6.68 -5.33
CA ASP A 251 10.55 -7.74 -5.73
C ASP A 251 11.77 -7.76 -4.81
N PRO A 252 11.92 -8.77 -3.93
CA PRO A 252 13.06 -8.90 -3.03
C PRO A 252 14.34 -9.28 -3.75
N ASP A 253 14.26 -9.76 -4.99
CA ASP A 253 15.39 -10.28 -5.77
C ASP A 253 15.94 -9.26 -6.78
N LEU A 254 15.38 -8.05 -6.81
CA LEU A 254 15.82 -7.01 -7.74
C LEU A 254 17.30 -6.60 -7.56
N HIS A 255 17.88 -6.91 -6.40
CA HIS A 255 19.32 -6.74 -6.15
C HIS A 255 20.22 -7.49 -7.15
N MET A 256 19.72 -8.53 -7.83
CA MET A 256 20.46 -9.24 -8.88
C MET A 256 20.78 -8.36 -10.11
N MET A 257 20.09 -7.24 -10.26
CA MET A 257 20.38 -6.25 -11.31
C MET A 257 21.54 -5.31 -10.95
N PHE A 258 22.13 -5.47 -9.77
CA PHE A 258 23.26 -4.65 -9.32
C PHE A 258 24.54 -5.48 -9.29
N THR A 259 25.66 -4.88 -9.70
CA THR A 259 26.99 -5.50 -9.59
C THR A 259 27.53 -5.41 -8.16
N ASN A 260 27.08 -4.41 -7.41
CA ASN A 260 27.28 -4.27 -5.97
C ASN A 260 25.95 -3.78 -5.36
N PRO A 261 25.22 -4.62 -4.63
CA PRO A 261 23.92 -4.27 -4.06
C PRO A 261 24.01 -3.45 -2.77
N ASP A 262 25.20 -3.00 -2.36
CA ASP A 262 25.40 -2.22 -1.13
C ASP A 262 24.41 -1.05 -1.01
N SER A 263 23.65 -1.04 0.07
CA SER A 263 22.65 0.00 0.37
C SER A 263 23.24 1.26 1.03
N GLY A 264 24.55 1.25 1.36
CA GLY A 264 25.26 2.38 1.98
C GLY A 264 25.22 2.41 3.51
N GLU A 265 24.54 1.46 4.15
CA GLU A 265 24.46 1.41 5.61
C GLU A 265 24.97 0.07 6.16
N ASN A 266 26.29 -0.07 6.19
CA ASN A 266 26.97 -1.27 6.75
C ASN A 266 27.05 -1.22 8.27
N ARG A 267 25.92 -1.20 8.97
CA ARG A 267 25.88 -1.12 10.43
C ARG A 267 25.53 -2.44 11.13
N ALA A 268 25.21 -3.48 10.35
CA ALA A 268 24.57 -4.65 10.96
C ALA A 268 25.54 -5.61 11.62
N HIS A 269 26.77 -5.79 11.11
CA HIS A 269 27.76 -6.75 11.65
C HIS A 269 29.19 -6.45 11.16
N ASP A 270 30.16 -7.23 11.69
CA ASP A 270 31.56 -7.23 11.27
C ASP A 270 31.69 -7.19 9.75
N GLY A 271 32.68 -6.48 9.23
CA GLY A 271 32.85 -6.06 7.84
C GLY A 271 32.70 -7.09 6.70
N CYS A 272 32.20 -8.29 6.98
CA CYS A 272 31.94 -9.36 6.02
C CYS A 272 30.46 -9.49 5.62
N ILE A 273 29.53 -8.78 6.30
CA ILE A 273 28.10 -8.82 6.00
C ILE A 273 27.66 -7.42 5.56
N GLN A 274 27.18 -7.32 4.33
CA GLN A 274 26.72 -6.07 3.73
C GLN A 274 25.20 -6.05 3.61
N GLU A 275 24.60 -4.89 3.86
CA GLU A 275 23.18 -4.67 3.69
C GLU A 275 22.86 -4.46 2.20
N MET A 276 22.03 -5.31 1.62
CA MET A 276 21.62 -5.26 0.22
C MET A 276 20.30 -4.50 0.00
N GLY A 277 19.59 -4.20 1.06
CA GLY A 277 18.31 -3.51 1.07
C GLY A 277 17.59 -3.69 2.39
N ARG A 278 16.57 -2.88 2.64
CA ARG A 278 15.78 -2.91 3.88
C ARG A 278 14.37 -3.33 3.61
N ARG A 279 13.91 -4.37 4.31
CA ARG A 279 12.49 -4.71 4.28
C ARG A 279 11.68 -3.64 4.99
N THR A 280 10.64 -3.19 4.33
CA THR A 280 9.70 -2.19 4.83
C THR A 280 8.30 -2.74 4.77
N MET A 281 7.47 -2.34 5.71
CA MET A 281 6.05 -2.62 5.69
C MET A 281 5.34 -1.51 4.91
N GLY A 282 4.45 -1.91 4.00
CA GLY A 282 3.59 -0.99 3.28
C GLY A 282 2.25 -0.79 4.01
N TYR A 283 1.16 -1.24 3.40
CA TYR A 283 -0.19 -1.14 3.97
C TYR A 283 -0.45 -2.18 5.05
N MET A 284 -1.34 -1.81 5.97
CA MET A 284 -2.12 -2.79 6.72
C MET A 284 -3.55 -2.81 6.18
N CYS A 285 -4.11 -4.01 6.05
CA CYS A 285 -5.48 -4.21 5.59
C CYS A 285 -6.29 -4.99 6.64
N ARG A 286 -7.62 -4.84 6.55
CA ARG A 286 -8.56 -5.54 7.39
C ARG A 286 -9.77 -5.96 6.59
N ILE A 287 -10.25 -7.19 6.78
CA ILE A 287 -11.57 -7.61 6.33
C ILE A 287 -12.61 -6.97 7.26
N LEU A 288 -13.57 -6.25 6.67
CA LEU A 288 -14.66 -5.59 7.38
C LEU A 288 -15.94 -6.43 7.39
N ASP A 289 -16.14 -7.19 6.33
CA ASP A 289 -17.31 -8.05 6.11
C ASP A 289 -16.83 -9.38 5.50
N MET A 290 -16.88 -10.43 6.32
CA MET A 290 -16.44 -11.77 5.93
C MET A 290 -17.31 -12.34 4.81
N GLU A 291 -18.62 -12.19 4.91
CA GLU A 291 -19.55 -12.71 3.91
C GLU A 291 -19.38 -12.00 2.57
N GLY A 292 -19.37 -10.66 2.59
CA GLY A 292 -19.15 -9.82 1.41
C GLY A 292 -17.81 -10.08 0.77
N TYR A 293 -16.75 -10.25 1.58
CA TYR A 293 -15.41 -10.56 1.09
C TYR A 293 -15.38 -11.88 0.30
N PHE A 294 -15.84 -12.99 0.90
CA PHE A 294 -15.77 -14.29 0.23
C PHE A 294 -16.75 -14.42 -0.94
N LYS A 295 -17.90 -13.76 -0.90
CA LYS A 295 -18.82 -13.70 -2.07
C LYS A 295 -18.15 -12.98 -3.26
N LEU A 296 -17.37 -11.94 -3.00
CA LEU A 296 -16.71 -11.18 -4.04
C LEU A 296 -15.46 -11.90 -4.58
N GLN A 297 -14.66 -12.51 -3.70
CA GLN A 297 -13.38 -13.11 -4.08
C GLN A 297 -13.50 -14.41 -4.86
N GLY A 298 -14.34 -15.32 -4.50
CA GLY A 298 -14.73 -16.53 -5.26
C GLY A 298 -13.64 -17.39 -5.90
N HIS A 299 -12.34 -17.02 -5.80
CA HIS A 299 -11.24 -17.67 -6.49
C HIS A 299 -10.16 -18.17 -5.52
N CYS A 300 -9.64 -19.38 -5.78
CA CYS A 300 -8.43 -19.89 -5.13
C CYS A 300 -7.17 -19.20 -5.67
N ALA A 301 -6.09 -19.20 -4.89
CA ALA A 301 -4.76 -18.79 -5.34
C ALA A 301 -4.14 -19.71 -6.42
N GLY A 302 -4.76 -20.84 -6.67
CA GLY A 302 -4.41 -21.86 -7.66
C GLY A 302 -5.41 -23.00 -7.57
N PRO A 303 -5.50 -23.87 -8.59
CA PRO A 303 -6.44 -24.98 -8.60
C PRO A 303 -6.15 -25.96 -7.46
N VAL A 304 -7.21 -26.45 -6.83
CA VAL A 304 -7.14 -27.54 -5.85
C VAL A 304 -7.45 -28.86 -6.56
N ASP A 305 -6.58 -29.84 -6.41
CA ASP A 305 -6.72 -31.14 -7.08
C ASP A 305 -7.94 -31.93 -6.57
N ARG A 306 -8.29 -31.71 -5.29
CA ARG A 306 -9.41 -32.39 -4.66
C ARG A 306 -10.23 -31.40 -3.86
N ALA A 307 -11.54 -31.38 -4.13
CA ALA A 307 -12.47 -30.53 -3.38
C ALA A 307 -12.46 -30.87 -1.88
N PHE A 308 -12.48 -29.83 -1.04
CA PHE A 308 -12.58 -29.95 0.42
C PHE A 308 -13.40 -28.81 1.01
N VAL A 309 -13.85 -29.01 2.23
CA VAL A 309 -14.50 -27.97 3.04
C VAL A 309 -13.54 -27.55 4.16
N LEU A 310 -13.29 -26.27 4.25
CA LEU A 310 -12.54 -25.60 5.30
C LEU A 310 -13.54 -24.97 6.29
N GLU A 311 -13.42 -25.30 7.57
CA GLU A 311 -14.01 -24.52 8.64
C GLU A 311 -13.01 -23.47 9.10
N LEU A 312 -13.36 -22.21 8.92
CA LEU A 312 -12.57 -21.07 9.34
C LEU A 312 -13.19 -20.45 10.60
N GLN A 313 -12.56 -20.65 11.75
CA GLN A 313 -12.97 -20.10 13.03
C GLN A 313 -12.24 -18.77 13.25
N VAL A 314 -13.00 -17.68 13.20
CA VAL A 314 -12.45 -16.30 13.25
C VAL A 314 -12.81 -15.62 14.56
N GLU A 315 -11.86 -14.93 15.14
CA GLU A 315 -12.06 -14.02 16.28
C GLU A 315 -11.88 -12.57 15.83
N ASP A 316 -12.90 -11.74 16.06
CA ASP A 316 -12.88 -10.30 15.77
C ASP A 316 -13.47 -9.52 16.97
N GLU A 317 -12.62 -8.82 17.69
CA GLU A 317 -13.02 -8.04 18.86
C GLU A 317 -13.74 -6.74 18.52
N PHE A 318 -13.68 -6.28 17.26
CA PHE A 318 -14.24 -5.00 16.83
C PHE A 318 -15.55 -5.12 16.08
N ILE A 319 -15.64 -6.10 15.20
CA ILE A 319 -16.82 -6.37 14.38
C ILE A 319 -17.27 -7.80 14.73
N ALA A 320 -18.12 -7.90 15.75
CA ALA A 320 -18.56 -9.18 16.29
C ALA A 320 -19.24 -10.08 15.23
N GLU A 321 -19.81 -9.46 14.21
CA GLU A 321 -20.45 -10.12 13.08
C GLU A 321 -19.48 -10.97 12.24
N ASN A 322 -18.18 -10.66 12.27
CA ASN A 322 -17.15 -11.46 11.63
C ASN A 322 -16.72 -12.68 12.44
N SER A 323 -16.99 -12.66 13.77
CA SER A 323 -16.59 -13.75 14.65
C SER A 323 -17.46 -14.98 14.45
N GLY A 324 -16.85 -16.17 14.56
CA GLY A 324 -17.54 -17.44 14.48
C GLY A 324 -16.94 -18.41 13.48
N SER A 325 -17.71 -19.42 13.11
CA SER A 325 -17.32 -20.45 12.14
C SER A 325 -17.88 -20.16 10.76
N TRP A 326 -16.97 -20.01 9.80
CA TRP A 326 -17.26 -19.81 8.37
C TRP A 326 -16.88 -21.07 7.60
N PHE A 327 -17.77 -21.57 6.78
CA PHE A 327 -17.53 -22.78 6.00
C PHE A 327 -17.28 -22.41 4.55
N LEU A 328 -16.11 -22.81 4.03
CA LEU A 328 -15.65 -22.51 2.69
C LEU A 328 -15.42 -23.81 1.94
N ARG A 329 -16.08 -23.98 0.81
CA ARG A 329 -15.82 -25.08 -0.11
C ARG A 329 -14.81 -24.64 -1.16
N ALA A 330 -13.66 -25.29 -1.21
CA ALA A 330 -12.67 -25.14 -2.25
C ALA A 330 -12.80 -26.27 -3.27
N ALA A 331 -12.93 -25.94 -4.56
CA ALA A 331 -13.04 -26.91 -5.64
C ALA A 331 -12.55 -26.29 -6.96
N GLY A 332 -11.60 -26.96 -7.64
CA GLY A 332 -10.96 -26.41 -8.82
C GLY A 332 -10.26 -25.09 -8.49
N ASP A 333 -10.61 -24.03 -9.18
CA ASP A 333 -10.08 -22.66 -8.98
C ASP A 333 -10.99 -21.78 -8.11
N ARG A 334 -12.04 -22.33 -7.48
CA ARG A 334 -13.07 -21.59 -6.75
C ARG A 334 -13.07 -21.88 -5.25
N VAL A 335 -13.35 -20.81 -4.49
CA VAL A 335 -13.68 -20.86 -3.06
C VAL A 335 -15.04 -20.20 -2.86
N GLU A 336 -15.97 -20.90 -2.27
CA GLU A 336 -17.34 -20.41 -2.07
C GLU A 336 -17.76 -20.63 -0.61
N LEU A 337 -18.50 -19.67 -0.07
CA LEU A 337 -19.20 -19.88 1.20
C LEU A 337 -20.20 -21.03 1.03
N THR A 338 -20.26 -21.91 2.02
CA THR A 338 -21.19 -23.03 2.04
C THR A 338 -21.89 -23.10 3.41
N GLU A 339 -22.96 -23.86 3.45
CA GLU A 339 -23.67 -24.15 4.71
C GLU A 339 -22.75 -24.91 5.68
N ARG A 340 -23.07 -24.79 6.96
CA ARG A 340 -22.40 -25.53 8.03
C ARG A 340 -22.48 -27.03 7.78
N GLY A 341 -21.36 -27.73 7.80
CA GLY A 341 -21.27 -29.16 7.54
C GLY A 341 -19.94 -29.75 7.96
N PRO A 342 -19.70 -31.04 7.68
CA PRO A 342 -18.42 -31.67 7.98
C PRO A 342 -17.29 -30.98 7.22
N ALA A 343 -16.26 -30.53 7.96
CA ALA A 343 -15.04 -29.92 7.41
C ALA A 343 -13.88 -30.93 7.44
N GLN A 344 -13.08 -30.97 6.40
CA GLN A 344 -11.84 -31.74 6.33
C GLN A 344 -10.67 -31.03 6.99
N VAL A 345 -10.75 -29.69 7.07
CA VAL A 345 -9.71 -28.83 7.68
C VAL A 345 -10.40 -27.79 8.54
N THR A 346 -9.87 -27.57 9.74
CA THR A 346 -10.29 -26.45 10.60
C THR A 346 -9.11 -25.54 10.82
N LEU A 347 -9.30 -24.25 10.59
CA LEU A 347 -8.33 -23.18 10.80
C LEU A 347 -8.87 -22.19 11.83
N ARG A 348 -8.09 -21.92 12.88
CA ARG A 348 -8.43 -20.92 13.91
C ARG A 348 -7.53 -19.73 13.79
N THR A 349 -8.12 -18.53 13.74
CA THR A 349 -7.32 -17.31 13.53
C THR A 349 -8.04 -16.05 13.99
N GLY A 350 -7.29 -15.03 14.38
CA GLY A 350 -7.83 -13.69 14.53
C GLY A 350 -7.96 -12.97 13.17
N ILE A 351 -8.85 -11.99 13.11
CA ILE A 351 -9.15 -11.26 11.87
C ILE A 351 -7.91 -10.56 11.27
N ALA A 352 -6.96 -10.09 12.09
CA ALA A 352 -5.72 -9.46 11.61
C ALA A 352 -4.85 -10.47 10.84
N ALA A 353 -4.64 -11.66 11.41
CA ALA A 353 -3.85 -12.72 10.79
C ALA A 353 -4.54 -13.24 9.51
N LEU A 354 -5.87 -13.40 9.54
CA LEU A 354 -6.65 -13.76 8.35
C LEU A 354 -6.49 -12.72 7.25
N SER A 355 -6.61 -11.44 7.58
CA SER A 355 -6.46 -10.34 6.62
C SER A 355 -5.09 -10.37 5.95
N SER A 356 -4.01 -10.59 6.72
CA SER A 356 -2.66 -10.76 6.16
C SER A 356 -2.54 -11.99 5.25
N LEU A 357 -3.14 -13.12 5.65
CA LEU A 357 -3.10 -14.37 4.90
C LEU A 357 -3.79 -14.24 3.54
N VAL A 358 -5.01 -13.70 3.51
CA VAL A 358 -5.78 -13.56 2.26
C VAL A 358 -5.17 -12.53 1.32
N MET A 359 -4.48 -11.53 1.86
CA MET A 359 -3.70 -10.56 1.08
C MET A 359 -2.33 -11.08 0.63
N GLY A 360 -1.92 -12.28 1.08
CA GLY A 360 -0.69 -12.91 0.63
C GLY A 360 0.58 -12.38 1.27
N ALA A 361 0.49 -11.67 2.40
CA ALA A 361 1.67 -11.20 3.15
C ALA A 361 2.56 -12.37 3.63
N TYR A 362 1.95 -13.51 3.87
CA TYR A 362 2.63 -14.78 4.15
C TYR A 362 1.78 -15.97 3.71
N SER A 363 2.42 -17.10 3.51
CA SER A 363 1.74 -18.36 3.17
C SER A 363 1.14 -19.01 4.43
N LEU A 364 0.09 -19.84 4.24
CA LEU A 364 -0.48 -20.64 5.33
C LEU A 364 0.60 -21.50 6.01
N ARG A 365 1.55 -22.06 5.24
CA ARG A 365 2.67 -22.84 5.80
C ARG A 365 3.53 -22.02 6.77
N GLN A 366 3.84 -20.78 6.41
CA GLN A 366 4.58 -19.88 7.30
C GLN A 366 3.78 -19.54 8.54
N ALA A 367 2.48 -19.22 8.39
CA ALA A 367 1.61 -18.89 9.50
C ALA A 367 1.52 -20.03 10.53
N VAL A 368 1.30 -21.26 10.07
CA VAL A 368 1.28 -22.47 10.92
C VAL A 368 2.66 -22.73 11.53
N GLY A 369 3.72 -22.65 10.73
CA GLY A 369 5.10 -22.88 11.21
C GLY A 369 5.57 -21.90 12.29
N HIS A 370 5.02 -20.70 12.31
CA HIS A 370 5.31 -19.67 13.32
C HIS A 370 4.26 -19.60 14.44
N GLY A 371 3.24 -20.46 14.42
CA GLY A 371 2.19 -20.47 15.44
C GLY A 371 1.28 -19.24 15.42
N ILE A 372 1.13 -18.61 14.25
CA ILE A 372 0.25 -17.43 14.05
C ILE A 372 -1.20 -17.89 13.84
N ILE A 373 -1.36 -19.08 13.29
CA ILE A 373 -2.63 -19.74 12.95
C ILE A 373 -2.55 -21.20 13.42
#